data_96d52e220f3785e6674bb32e59f02c5a
#
_entry.id   96d52e220f3785e6674bb32e59f02c5a
#
_cell.length_a   1.000
_cell.length_b   1.000
_cell.length_c   1.000
_cell.angle_alpha   90.00
_cell.angle_beta   90.00
_cell.angle_gamma   90.00
#
_symmetry.space_group_name_H-M   'P 1'
#
loop_
_entity.id
_entity.type
_entity.pdbx_description
1 polymer ?
#
loop_
_entity_poly.entity_id
_entity_poly.type
_entity_poly.pdbx_seq_one_letter_code
_entity_poly.pdbx_strand_id
1 'polypeptide(L)' 'MNQPLAIENVDFSVFIREDKEYVKISLRSVGDFPCNLFANRYFNGGGHKNASGGEFFGTLEEAIETFEKGLAEFTY' A
#
# COMPACT_ATOMS: atom_id res chain seq x y z
N MET A 1 3.49 9.69 15.86
CA MET A 1 4.16 9.32 14.95
C MET A 1 3.67 8.20 14.45
N ASN A 2 3.96 8.05 13.41
CA ASN A 2 3.52 7.05 12.91
C ASN A 2 4.35 6.03 13.00
N GLN A 3 4.13 5.09 13.45
CA GLN A 3 4.71 3.99 13.58
C GLN A 3 4.76 3.31 12.39
N PRO A 4 5.83 3.09 11.88
CA PRO A 4 5.89 2.34 10.69
C PRO A 4 5.37 1.00 11.06
N LEU A 5 4.62 0.44 10.19
CA LEU A 5 4.13 -0.84 10.41
C LEU A 5 5.25 -1.75 10.16
N ALA A 6 5.98 -2.08 11.16
CA ALA A 6 7.16 -2.87 10.98
C ALA A 6 6.78 -4.31 10.87
N ILE A 7 7.11 -4.88 9.77
CA ILE A 7 7.05 -6.30 9.61
C ILE A 7 8.48 -6.71 9.78
N GLU A 8 8.72 -7.73 10.56
CA GLU A 8 10.09 -8.13 10.83
C GLU A 8 10.90 -8.30 9.60
N ASN A 9 12.06 -7.70 9.59
CA ASN A 9 13.01 -7.82 8.49
C ASN A 9 12.54 -7.15 7.20
N VAL A 10 11.52 -6.32 7.29
CA VAL A 10 11.01 -5.65 6.13
C VAL A 10 10.61 -4.24 6.51
N ASP A 11 11.07 -3.27 5.74
CA ASP A 11 10.59 -1.92 5.89
C ASP A 11 9.56 -1.70 4.80
N PHE A 12 8.38 -1.30 5.18
CA PHE A 12 7.29 -1.11 4.24
C PHE A 12 6.68 0.25 4.49
N SER A 13 6.54 1.03 3.45
CA SER A 13 5.97 2.35 3.58
C SER A 13 4.95 2.60 2.49
N VAL A 14 4.04 3.49 2.76
CA VAL A 14 3.01 3.84 1.81
C VAL A 14 2.89 5.35 1.75
N PHE A 15 2.72 5.87 0.55
CA PHE A 15 2.40 7.26 0.36
C PHE A 15 1.02 7.32 -0.27
N ILE A 16 0.12 8.07 0.34
CA ILE A 16 -1.24 8.17 -0.12
C ILE A 16 -1.53 9.62 -0.42
N ARG A 17 -1.91 9.91 -1.66
CA ARG A 17 -2.17 11.27 -2.07
C ARG A 17 -3.54 11.37 -2.72
N GLU A 18 -4.32 12.33 -2.27
CA GLU A 18 -5.63 12.55 -2.86
C GLU A 18 -5.46 13.34 -4.15
N ASP A 19 -6.02 12.84 -5.23
CA ASP A 19 -6.01 13.52 -6.48
C ASP A 19 -7.44 13.88 -6.83
N LYS A 20 -7.66 14.47 -7.98
CA LYS A 20 -8.99 14.97 -8.34
C LYS A 20 -10.03 13.87 -8.48
N GLU A 21 -9.63 12.77 -9.05
CA GLU A 21 -10.58 11.72 -9.37
C GLU A 21 -10.33 10.43 -8.62
N TYR A 22 -9.22 10.35 -7.92
CA TYR A 22 -8.88 9.12 -7.22
C TYR A 22 -7.82 9.42 -6.19
N VAL A 23 -7.55 8.43 -5.38
CA VAL A 23 -6.46 8.52 -4.40
C VAL A 23 -5.30 7.71 -4.96
N LYS A 24 -4.14 8.34 -5.04
CA LYS A 24 -2.96 7.67 -5.57
C LYS A 24 -2.20 7.01 -4.45
N ILE A 25 -1.86 5.76 -4.66
CA ILE A 25 -1.17 4.96 -3.67
C ILE A 25 0.20 4.60 -4.20
N SER A 26 1.23 4.84 -3.40
CA SER A 26 2.59 4.42 -3.76
C SER A 26 3.14 3.58 -2.63
N LEU A 27 3.66 2.43 -2.97
CA LEU A 27 4.14 1.46 -1.99
C LEU A 27 5.62 1.21 -2.20
N ARG A 28 6.36 1.13 -1.14
CA ARG A 28 7.77 0.81 -1.17
C ARG A 28 8.11 -0.15 -0.06
N SER A 29 9.00 -1.06 -0.34
CA SER A 29 9.45 -1.98 0.69
C SER A 29 10.90 -2.35 0.47
N VAL A 30 11.52 -2.84 1.54
CA VAL A 30 12.87 -3.38 1.47
C VAL A 30 12.75 -4.80 1.99
N GLY A 31 13.37 -5.74 1.32
CA GLY A 31 13.30 -7.13 1.74
C GLY A 31 12.32 -7.90 0.89
N ASP A 32 11.62 -8.83 1.52
CA ASP A 32 10.81 -9.78 0.78
C ASP A 32 9.33 -9.43 0.66
N PHE A 33 8.92 -8.27 1.15
CA PHE A 33 7.52 -7.90 1.09
C PHE A 33 7.14 -7.56 -0.36
N PRO A 34 6.19 -8.25 -0.95
CA PRO A 34 5.85 -8.03 -2.35
C PRO A 34 4.82 -6.92 -2.53
N CYS A 35 5.29 -5.69 -2.70
CA CYS A 35 4.40 -4.56 -2.91
C CYS A 35 3.50 -4.75 -4.11
N ASN A 36 4.02 -5.38 -5.16
CA ASN A 36 3.24 -5.57 -6.36
C ASN A 36 2.01 -6.43 -6.12
N LEU A 37 2.13 -7.44 -5.29
CA LEU A 37 0.97 -8.27 -4.98
C LEU A 37 -0.02 -7.52 -4.11
N PHE A 38 0.49 -6.74 -3.17
CA PHE A 38 -0.37 -5.94 -2.30
C PHE A 38 -1.13 -4.91 -3.13
N ALA A 39 -0.44 -4.22 -4.02
CA ALA A 39 -1.07 -3.20 -4.85
C ALA A 39 -2.13 -3.82 -5.77
N ASN A 40 -1.82 -4.96 -6.33
CA ASN A 40 -2.77 -5.63 -7.22
C ASN A 40 -4.01 -6.06 -6.47
N ARG A 41 -3.84 -6.53 -5.24
CA ARG A 41 -4.96 -7.07 -4.49
C ARG A 41 -5.86 -6.00 -3.91
N TYR A 42 -5.28 -4.90 -3.43
CA TYR A 42 -6.07 -3.93 -2.69
C TYR A 42 -6.23 -2.58 -3.39
N PHE A 43 -5.38 -2.25 -4.33
CA PHE A 43 -5.38 -0.93 -4.92
C PHE A 43 -5.39 -0.93 -6.45
N ASN A 44 -5.79 -2.04 -7.03
CA ASN A 44 -5.94 -2.07 -8.47
C ASN A 44 -4.67 -1.59 -9.18
N GLY A 45 -3.54 -2.00 -8.70
CA GLY A 45 -2.28 -1.53 -9.24
C GLY A 45 -1.28 -2.65 -9.40
N GLY A 46 -0.03 -2.28 -9.49
CA GLY A 46 1.04 -3.24 -9.65
C GLY A 46 2.37 -2.53 -9.74
N GLY A 47 3.39 -3.25 -10.17
CA GLY A 47 4.70 -2.69 -10.30
C GLY A 47 5.75 -3.72 -9.94
N HIS A 48 6.80 -3.26 -9.27
CA HIS A 48 7.88 -4.13 -8.87
C HIS A 48 7.68 -4.62 -7.45
N LYS A 49 8.37 -5.67 -7.10
CA LYS A 49 8.26 -6.26 -5.78
C LYS A 49 8.46 -5.25 -4.67
N ASN A 50 9.42 -4.35 -4.84
CA ASN A 50 9.75 -3.40 -3.78
C ASN A 50 9.27 -1.97 -4.08
N ALA A 51 8.60 -1.76 -5.19
CA ALA A 51 8.11 -0.43 -5.53
C ALA A 51 6.91 -0.57 -6.46
N SER A 52 5.75 -0.28 -5.95
CA SER A 52 4.53 -0.45 -6.71
C SER A 52 3.59 0.70 -6.44
N GLY A 53 2.52 0.76 -7.17
CA GLY A 53 1.53 1.79 -6.96
C GLY A 53 0.18 1.36 -7.44
N GLY A 54 -0.81 2.14 -7.11
CA GLY A 54 -2.16 1.84 -7.54
C GLY A 54 -3.05 3.05 -7.36
N GLU A 55 -4.34 2.85 -7.60
CA GLU A 55 -5.32 3.92 -7.49
C GLU A 55 -6.48 3.41 -6.68
N PHE A 56 -7.07 4.28 -5.90
CA PHE A 56 -8.23 3.93 -5.10
C PHE A 56 -9.32 4.94 -5.41
N PHE A 57 -10.46 4.45 -5.83
CA PHE A 57 -11.57 5.32 -6.17
C PHE A 57 -12.49 5.43 -4.95
N GLY A 58 -12.35 6.53 -4.25
CA GLY A 58 -13.09 6.75 -3.02
C GLY A 58 -12.45 7.89 -2.26
N THR A 59 -12.72 7.96 -0.98
CA THR A 59 -12.17 9.04 -0.18
C THR A 59 -10.80 8.66 0.36
N LEU A 60 -10.07 9.66 0.81
CA LEU A 60 -8.77 9.43 1.41
C LEU A 60 -8.90 8.52 2.64
N GLU A 61 -9.91 8.75 3.43
CA GLU A 61 -10.12 7.94 4.63
C GLU A 61 -10.39 6.48 4.27
N GLU A 62 -11.16 6.27 3.22
CA GLU A 62 -11.44 4.90 2.78
C GLU A 62 -10.19 4.22 2.28
N ALA A 63 -9.32 4.96 1.60
CA ALA A 63 -8.07 4.41 1.13
C ALA A 63 -7.18 3.98 2.30
N ILE A 64 -7.13 4.80 3.33
CA ILE A 64 -6.33 4.48 4.51
C ILE A 64 -6.90 3.24 5.20
N GLU A 65 -8.20 3.15 5.31
CA GLU A 65 -8.83 1.98 5.92
C GLU A 65 -8.54 0.72 5.13
N THR A 66 -8.59 0.83 3.81
CA THR A 66 -8.31 -0.32 2.95
C THR A 66 -6.87 -0.78 3.14
N PHE A 67 -5.96 0.17 3.25
CA PHE A 67 -4.56 -0.15 3.46
C PHE A 67 -4.36 -0.87 4.79
N GLU A 68 -4.95 -0.35 5.85
CA GLU A 68 -4.79 -0.94 7.16
C GLU A 68 -5.41 -2.33 7.24
N LYS A 69 -6.56 -2.49 6.62
CA LYS A 69 -7.22 -3.78 6.61
C LYS A 69 -6.39 -4.77 5.80
N GLY A 70 -5.86 -4.31 4.68
CA GLY A 70 -5.03 -5.17 3.86
C GLY A 70 -3.79 -5.64 4.59
N LEU A 71 -3.15 -4.74 5.35
CA LEU A 71 -1.98 -5.13 6.11
C LEU A 71 -2.31 -6.19 7.14
N ALA A 72 -3.48 -6.11 7.74
CA ALA A 72 -3.85 -7.06 8.78
C ALA A 72 -4.09 -8.46 8.22
N GLU A 73 -4.53 -8.54 6.98
CA GLU A 73 -4.88 -9.84 6.41
C GLU A 73 -3.96 -10.34 5.32
N PHE A 74 -3.07 -9.52 4.82
CA PHE A 74 -2.20 -9.92 3.71
C PHE A 74 -1.11 -10.88 4.18
N THR A 75 -0.96 -11.99 3.49
CA THR A 75 0.14 -12.91 3.78
C THR A 75 0.87 -13.20 2.49
N TYR A 76 2.16 -13.44 2.61
CA TYR A 76 3.00 -13.69 1.43
C TYR A 76 4.07 -14.72 1.71
#